data_b6d2aebf54427e36568dc171595cbf58
#
_entry.id   b6d2aebf54427e36568dc171595cbf58
#
_cell.length_a   1.000
_cell.length_b   1.000
_cell.length_c   1.000
_cell.angle_alpha   90.00
_cell.angle_beta   90.00
_cell.angle_gamma   90.00
#
_symmetry.space_group_name_H-M   'P 1'
#
loop_
_entity.id
_entity.type
_entity.pdbx_description
1 polymer ?
#
loop_
_entity_poly.entity_id
_entity_poly.type
_entity_poly.pdbx_seq_one_letter_code
_entity_poly.pdbx_strand_id
1 'polypeptide(L)'
;MRGGRCVGNFADMPQSKARQTGICYLAGAGPGDIGLVTLRVREVMETADVVVYDALCNPEILKWAPQGAEIIYAGKRAAQHALRQEETNALLVEKTRAGKRVVRLKGGDPFVFGRGGEEALELARAGLRFEVIPGVTSAVAAAAYAGIPVTHREHTSQLTIFTGHEDPTKPETSLDYDQLARNPGTKVMLMGVERIGVIAEQLMKHGARADLRVALIRWGTTGRQQTLAGRLDDIAGKVEAAGFKAPAVAIFGDVVTLRSSLNWFESRPLFGKRIVVTRTRKQAGALSSRLRELGADVFEIPTIRIEPPTDLREFAQLVRDAHTYDWLVFTSPNGVDAFFDTFFKIYKDAREIGGVRIAAIGPATAARVREQRLGVDLQPEEFVAEAVVKAFEKECSLDNLRILIARAQEARDVLPSELTRLGAIVDVAAAYRTVPETDDRSGAIARFREEGADMVTFTSSSTAENFMALKLPLPPEMKTASIGPITSDTMRGLGLRVDVEAVRYDIPGLVEAIAGYFGVAPGG
;
A
#
# COMPACT_ATOMS: atom_id res chain seq x y z
N MET A 1 43.06 49.54 -46.33
CA MET A 1 43.42 49.66 -44.93
C MET A 1 42.64 48.61 -44.15
N ARG A 2 43.33 47.81 -43.38
CA ARG A 2 42.85 46.57 -42.81
C ARG A 2 42.16 46.87 -41.48
N GLY A 3 40.91 46.42 -41.30
CA GLY A 3 40.18 46.43 -40.03
C GLY A 3 40.14 45.03 -39.41
N GLY A 4 40.98 44.82 -38.40
CA GLY A 4 41.00 43.56 -37.64
C GLY A 4 39.79 43.44 -36.72
N ARG A 5 39.07 42.33 -36.81
CA ARG A 5 38.05 41.92 -35.84
C ARG A 5 38.74 41.15 -34.70
N CYS A 6 38.69 41.71 -33.49
CA CYS A 6 38.99 40.98 -32.27
C CYS A 6 37.81 40.03 -31.96
N VAL A 7 38.04 38.75 -32.15
CA VAL A 7 37.14 37.68 -31.65
C VAL A 7 37.57 37.41 -30.20
N GLY A 8 36.85 37.95 -29.24
CA GLY A 8 37.03 37.58 -27.83
C GLY A 8 36.48 36.17 -27.57
N ASN A 9 37.35 35.29 -27.12
CA ASN A 9 36.99 33.95 -26.63
C ASN A 9 36.06 34.07 -25.38
N PHE A 10 34.80 33.77 -25.58
CA PHE A 10 33.84 33.52 -24.47
C PHE A 10 33.85 32.04 -24.09
N ALA A 11 34.99 31.52 -23.68
CA ALA A 11 35.09 30.18 -23.11
C ALA A 11 35.94 30.31 -21.85
N ASP A 12 35.29 30.51 -20.69
CA ASP A 12 35.70 30.15 -19.32
C ASP A 12 34.96 31.02 -18.30
N MET A 13 33.62 30.89 -18.28
CA MET A 13 32.91 31.14 -17.04
C MET A 13 32.64 29.79 -16.38
N PRO A 14 33.07 29.54 -15.15
CA PRO A 14 32.70 28.33 -14.44
C PRO A 14 31.18 28.35 -14.28
N GLN A 15 30.51 27.40 -14.93
CA GLN A 15 29.10 27.10 -14.63
C GLN A 15 29.04 26.73 -13.15
N SER A 16 28.64 27.67 -12.31
CA SER A 16 28.25 27.36 -10.95
C SER A 16 27.16 26.31 -11.06
N LYS A 17 27.46 25.05 -10.67
CA LYS A 17 26.42 24.03 -10.44
C LYS A 17 25.40 24.70 -9.51
N ALA A 18 24.26 25.13 -10.06
CA ALA A 18 23.14 25.58 -9.27
C ALA A 18 22.90 24.47 -8.25
N ARG A 19 23.17 24.73 -6.97
CA ARG A 19 22.85 23.80 -5.87
C ARG A 19 21.37 23.57 -6.03
N GLN A 20 20.98 22.32 -6.35
CA GLN A 20 19.60 21.91 -6.36
C GLN A 20 19.04 22.23 -4.97
N THR A 21 18.25 23.30 -4.87
CA THR A 21 17.63 23.67 -3.58
C THR A 21 16.63 22.59 -3.23
N GLY A 22 16.78 21.96 -2.08
CA GLY A 22 15.83 20.99 -1.55
C GLY A 22 14.42 21.57 -1.44
N ILE A 23 13.45 20.71 -1.31
CA ILE A 23 12.05 21.08 -1.09
C ILE A 23 11.44 20.14 -0.06
N CYS A 24 10.60 20.68 0.85
CA CYS A 24 9.82 19.89 1.79
C CYS A 24 8.34 19.91 1.38
N TYR A 25 7.73 18.73 1.25
CA TYR A 25 6.31 18.55 1.00
C TYR A 25 5.62 18.18 2.32
N LEU A 26 4.75 19.06 2.82
CA LEU A 26 3.88 18.78 3.96
C LEU A 26 2.61 18.09 3.42
N ALA A 27 2.57 16.78 3.43
CA ALA A 27 1.63 15.97 2.66
C ALA A 27 0.61 15.26 3.54
N GLY A 28 -0.68 15.39 3.22
CA GLY A 28 -1.77 14.72 3.90
C GLY A 28 -1.91 13.25 3.47
N ALA A 29 -1.70 12.33 4.40
CA ALA A 29 -1.82 10.89 4.20
C ALA A 29 -3.27 10.39 4.10
N GLY A 30 -4.25 11.27 4.26
CA GLY A 30 -5.65 10.86 4.36
C GLY A 30 -6.00 10.17 5.68
N PRO A 31 -7.23 9.65 5.80
CA PRO A 31 -7.79 9.17 7.07
C PRO A 31 -7.45 7.71 7.41
N GLY A 32 -6.84 6.97 6.49
CA GLY A 32 -6.52 5.54 6.65
C GLY A 32 -6.70 4.71 5.38
N ASP A 33 -7.79 4.87 4.67
CA ASP A 33 -7.99 4.23 3.36
C ASP A 33 -7.00 4.80 2.33
N ILE A 34 -6.21 3.92 1.70
CA ILE A 34 -5.23 4.31 0.69
C ILE A 34 -5.87 4.91 -0.57
N GLY A 35 -7.14 4.57 -0.85
CA GLY A 35 -7.93 5.16 -1.93
C GLY A 35 -8.31 6.63 -1.70
N LEU A 36 -8.14 7.14 -0.48
CA LEU A 36 -8.38 8.54 -0.12
C LEU A 36 -7.11 9.39 -0.09
N VAL A 37 -5.99 8.86 -0.52
CA VAL A 37 -4.75 9.61 -0.70
C VAL A 37 -4.79 10.36 -2.03
N THR A 38 -4.40 11.63 -2.02
CA THR A 38 -4.43 12.43 -3.25
C THR A 38 -3.36 11.98 -4.25
N LEU A 39 -3.62 12.14 -5.54
CA LEU A 39 -2.65 11.84 -6.60
C LEU A 39 -1.34 12.62 -6.40
N ARG A 40 -1.44 13.88 -5.92
CA ARG A 40 -0.26 14.71 -5.67
C ARG A 40 0.65 14.12 -4.58
N VAL A 41 0.08 13.56 -3.52
CA VAL A 41 0.87 12.84 -2.50
C VAL A 41 1.61 11.66 -3.13
N ARG A 42 0.96 10.87 -3.97
CA ARG A 42 1.59 9.76 -4.66
C ARG A 42 2.77 10.22 -5.53
N GLU A 43 2.59 11.25 -6.34
CA GLU A 43 3.64 11.81 -7.21
C GLU A 43 4.89 12.23 -6.41
N VAL A 44 4.72 12.94 -5.29
CA VAL A 44 5.86 13.38 -4.48
C VAL A 44 6.51 12.25 -3.72
N MET A 45 5.75 11.23 -3.30
CA MET A 45 6.27 10.01 -2.69
C MET A 45 7.16 9.22 -3.65
N GLU A 46 6.75 9.06 -4.91
CA GLU A 46 7.51 8.31 -5.94
C GLU A 46 8.87 8.95 -6.26
N THR A 47 9.10 10.19 -5.86
CA THR A 47 10.35 10.93 -6.10
C THR A 47 11.04 11.41 -4.84
N ALA A 48 10.61 10.96 -3.66
CA ALA A 48 11.17 11.38 -2.37
C ALA A 48 12.58 10.83 -2.14
N ASP A 49 13.48 11.66 -1.59
CA ASP A 49 14.77 11.23 -1.05
C ASP A 49 14.64 10.85 0.43
N VAL A 50 13.72 11.52 1.15
CA VAL A 50 13.46 11.33 2.58
C VAL A 50 11.96 11.37 2.83
N VAL A 51 11.44 10.42 3.59
CA VAL A 51 10.05 10.39 4.05
C VAL A 51 10.04 10.41 5.58
N VAL A 52 9.38 11.41 6.17
CA VAL A 52 9.17 11.52 7.62
C VAL A 52 7.68 11.32 7.89
N TYR A 53 7.31 10.29 8.66
CA TYR A 53 5.90 9.92 8.86
C TYR A 53 5.56 9.62 10.33
N ASP A 54 4.27 9.64 10.67
CA ASP A 54 3.75 9.33 12.01
C ASP A 54 2.84 8.08 12.04
N ALA A 55 2.40 7.71 13.26
CA ALA A 55 1.62 6.49 13.52
C ALA A 55 0.23 6.46 12.87
N LEU A 56 -0.33 7.61 12.48
CA LEU A 56 -1.67 7.70 11.90
C LEU A 56 -1.68 7.55 10.38
N CYS A 57 -0.51 7.56 9.76
CA CYS A 57 -0.38 7.32 8.32
C CYS A 57 -0.56 5.84 8.00
N ASN A 58 -1.31 5.53 6.94
CA ASN A 58 -1.34 4.17 6.43
C ASN A 58 0.06 3.79 5.90
N PRO A 59 0.73 2.78 6.48
CA PRO A 59 2.10 2.43 6.11
C PRO A 59 2.23 1.91 4.67
N GLU A 60 1.14 1.53 4.02
CA GLU A 60 1.15 1.16 2.61
C GLU A 60 1.61 2.29 1.69
N ILE A 61 1.40 3.55 2.09
CA ILE A 61 1.88 4.74 1.35
C ILE A 61 3.41 4.73 1.23
N LEU A 62 4.11 4.17 2.22
CA LEU A 62 5.59 4.08 2.20
C LEU A 62 6.13 3.21 1.06
N LYS A 63 5.31 2.32 0.49
CA LYS A 63 5.67 1.49 -0.67
C LYS A 63 5.86 2.29 -1.95
N TRP A 64 5.32 3.50 -2.02
CA TRP A 64 5.49 4.40 -3.18
C TRP A 64 6.83 5.11 -3.20
N ALA A 65 7.52 5.17 -2.04
CA ALA A 65 8.84 5.77 -1.97
C ALA A 65 9.89 4.90 -2.71
N PRO A 66 10.89 5.52 -3.37
CA PRO A 66 12.00 4.80 -3.98
C PRO A 66 12.71 3.88 -2.99
N GLN A 67 13.29 2.78 -3.47
CA GLN A 67 13.98 1.82 -2.61
C GLN A 67 15.15 2.45 -1.83
N GLY A 68 15.81 3.47 -2.39
CA GLY A 68 16.90 4.21 -1.75
C GLY A 68 16.45 5.38 -0.87
N ALA A 69 15.15 5.64 -0.73
CA ALA A 69 14.66 6.72 0.12
C ALA A 69 14.88 6.41 1.61
N GLU A 70 15.31 7.43 2.35
CA GLU A 70 15.44 7.36 3.81
C GLU A 70 14.05 7.46 4.45
N ILE A 71 13.63 6.44 5.21
CA ILE A 71 12.31 6.38 5.86
C ILE A 71 12.48 6.61 7.35
N ILE A 72 11.93 7.71 7.87
CA ILE A 72 12.07 8.15 9.26
C ILE A 72 10.70 8.16 9.94
N TYR A 73 10.58 7.40 11.02
CA TYR A 73 9.40 7.39 11.85
C TYR A 73 9.49 8.48 12.94
N ALA A 74 8.56 9.42 12.94
CA ALA A 74 8.50 10.52 13.90
C ALA A 74 7.45 10.33 15.01
N GLY A 75 6.66 9.24 14.98
CA GLY A 75 5.60 8.97 15.95
C GLY A 75 6.07 8.30 17.24
N LYS A 76 5.16 8.11 18.20
CA LYS A 76 5.41 7.37 19.45
C LYS A 76 5.42 5.87 19.19
N ARG A 77 6.49 5.16 19.55
CA ARG A 77 6.52 3.69 19.68
C ARG A 77 6.79 3.32 21.13
N ALA A 78 6.26 2.19 21.58
CA ALA A 78 6.36 1.73 22.98
C ALA A 78 7.79 1.61 23.55
N ALA A 79 8.83 1.57 22.69
CA ALA A 79 10.24 1.41 23.07
C ALA A 79 11.18 2.54 22.60
N GLN A 80 10.67 3.56 21.88
CA GLN A 80 11.51 4.67 21.40
C GLN A 80 10.83 6.00 21.72
N HIS A 81 11.62 6.98 22.20
CA HIS A 81 11.11 8.34 22.39
C HIS A 81 10.60 8.88 21.05
N ALA A 82 9.32 9.34 21.04
CA ALA A 82 8.81 10.12 19.93
C ALA A 82 9.68 11.35 19.75
N LEU A 83 9.99 11.70 18.52
CA LEU A 83 10.57 13.02 18.24
C LEU A 83 9.59 14.08 18.74
N ARG A 84 10.10 15.04 19.56
CA ARG A 84 9.35 16.23 19.89
C ARG A 84 9.09 17.04 18.63
N GLN A 85 8.11 17.93 18.67
CA GLN A 85 7.78 18.73 17.48
C GLN A 85 8.97 19.57 17.02
N GLU A 86 9.74 20.11 17.98
CA GLU A 86 10.96 20.89 17.70
C GLU A 86 12.03 20.06 17.00
N GLU A 87 12.19 18.80 17.40
CA GLU A 87 13.13 17.84 16.79
C GLU A 87 12.69 17.47 15.38
N THR A 88 11.37 17.27 15.18
CA THR A 88 10.79 17.02 13.85
C THR A 88 11.01 18.23 12.95
N ASN A 89 10.74 19.44 13.42
CA ASN A 89 10.95 20.67 12.67
C ASN A 89 12.42 20.85 12.27
N ALA A 90 13.35 20.63 13.22
CA ALA A 90 14.79 20.70 12.97
C ALA A 90 15.23 19.66 11.91
N LEU A 91 14.71 18.43 11.98
CA LEU A 91 14.98 17.38 11.02
C LEU A 91 14.51 17.76 9.60
N LEU A 92 13.29 18.30 9.45
CA LEU A 92 12.77 18.76 8.16
C LEU A 92 13.65 19.86 7.57
N VAL A 93 14.05 20.83 8.39
CA VAL A 93 14.95 21.94 7.99
C VAL A 93 16.32 21.39 7.56
N GLU A 94 16.92 20.48 8.34
CA GLU A 94 18.22 19.88 8.06
C GLU A 94 18.23 19.16 6.72
N LYS A 95 17.29 18.21 6.53
CA LYS A 95 17.22 17.40 5.31
C LYS A 95 16.91 18.25 4.07
N THR A 96 16.04 19.24 4.19
CA THR A 96 15.71 20.15 3.07
C THR A 96 16.91 21.04 2.72
N ARG A 97 17.64 21.58 3.72
CA ARG A 97 18.86 22.36 3.51
C ARG A 97 19.98 21.55 2.85
N ALA A 98 20.02 20.25 3.08
CA ALA A 98 20.93 19.31 2.42
C ALA A 98 20.59 19.06 0.93
N GLY A 99 19.60 19.77 0.38
CA GLY A 99 19.21 19.64 -1.03
C GLY A 99 18.25 18.48 -1.33
N LYS A 100 17.68 17.83 -0.30
CA LYS A 100 16.82 16.68 -0.44
C LYS A 100 15.36 17.04 -0.76
N ARG A 101 14.67 16.12 -1.44
CA ARG A 101 13.20 16.13 -1.59
C ARG A 101 12.63 15.41 -0.39
N VAL A 102 12.12 16.18 0.58
CA VAL A 102 11.61 15.66 1.85
C VAL A 102 10.09 15.60 1.78
N VAL A 103 9.49 14.45 2.08
CA VAL A 103 8.05 14.31 2.25
C VAL A 103 7.74 14.11 3.72
N ARG A 104 7.09 15.09 4.35
CA ARG A 104 6.50 14.98 5.68
C ARG A 104 5.07 14.47 5.52
N LEU A 105 4.86 13.17 5.76
CA LEU A 105 3.56 12.52 5.62
C LEU A 105 2.81 12.59 6.97
N LYS A 106 1.60 13.15 6.97
CA LYS A 106 0.78 13.44 8.16
C LYS A 106 -0.60 12.79 8.02
N GLY A 107 -1.08 12.11 9.05
CA GLY A 107 -2.43 11.56 9.06
C GLY A 107 -3.50 12.62 8.82
N GLY A 108 -4.50 12.33 7.99
CA GLY A 108 -5.53 13.28 7.59
C GLY A 108 -4.99 14.39 6.69
N ASP A 109 -5.21 15.65 7.10
CA ASP A 109 -4.75 16.87 6.45
C ASP A 109 -3.68 17.56 7.30
N PRO A 110 -2.59 18.10 6.71
CA PRO A 110 -1.50 18.72 7.46
C PRO A 110 -1.94 19.95 8.28
N PHE A 111 -2.93 20.71 7.81
CA PHE A 111 -3.37 21.98 8.40
C PHE A 111 -4.63 21.86 9.26
N VAL A 112 -5.26 20.67 9.31
CA VAL A 112 -6.42 20.42 10.17
C VAL A 112 -5.95 19.67 11.43
N PHE A 113 -5.63 20.41 12.48
CA PHE A 113 -5.08 19.91 13.76
C PHE A 113 -3.86 19.00 13.63
N GLY A 114 -3.14 19.13 12.51
CA GLY A 114 -1.95 18.34 12.18
C GLY A 114 -0.63 19.03 12.54
N ARG A 115 -0.62 20.24 13.08
CA ARG A 115 0.57 21.06 13.37
C ARG A 115 1.44 21.38 12.14
N GLY A 116 0.93 21.15 10.92
CA GLY A 116 1.64 21.44 9.68
C GLY A 116 1.96 22.93 9.51
N GLY A 117 1.15 23.82 10.10
CA GLY A 117 1.41 25.25 10.13
C GLY A 117 2.70 25.60 10.89
N GLU A 118 2.99 24.92 11.99
CA GLU A 118 4.24 25.09 12.75
C GLU A 118 5.44 24.62 11.92
N GLU A 119 5.34 23.44 11.29
CA GLU A 119 6.37 22.88 10.40
C GLU A 119 6.64 23.82 9.21
N ALA A 120 5.59 24.38 8.58
CA ALA A 120 5.69 25.34 7.48
C ALA A 120 6.38 26.63 7.89
N LEU A 121 6.05 27.17 9.08
CA LEU A 121 6.66 28.39 9.61
C LEU A 121 8.17 28.23 9.85
N GLU A 122 8.61 27.07 10.36
CA GLU A 122 10.03 26.80 10.58
C GLU A 122 10.80 26.69 9.25
N LEU A 123 10.22 26.04 8.23
CA LEU A 123 10.80 25.99 6.90
C LEU A 123 10.90 27.39 6.27
N ALA A 124 9.83 28.21 6.41
CA ALA A 124 9.82 29.59 5.92
C ALA A 124 10.87 30.47 6.61
N ARG A 125 11.00 30.38 7.96
CA ARG A 125 12.04 31.08 8.74
C ARG A 125 13.45 30.69 8.31
N ALA A 126 13.63 29.43 7.92
CA ALA A 126 14.90 28.92 7.41
C ALA A 126 15.18 29.30 5.95
N GLY A 127 14.26 30.02 5.26
CA GLY A 127 14.37 30.39 3.85
C GLY A 127 14.32 29.20 2.90
N LEU A 128 13.67 28.09 3.30
CA LEU A 128 13.60 26.86 2.53
C LEU A 128 12.28 26.76 1.75
N ARG A 129 12.35 26.11 0.61
CA ARG A 129 11.16 25.86 -0.22
C ARG A 129 10.30 24.76 0.39
N PHE A 130 9.00 24.98 0.45
CA PHE A 130 8.04 23.96 0.82
C PHE A 130 6.75 24.06 -0.01
N GLU A 131 5.99 22.97 -0.04
CA GLU A 131 4.67 22.86 -0.64
C GLU A 131 3.75 22.15 0.37
N VAL A 132 2.52 22.65 0.53
CA VAL A 132 1.50 21.98 1.34
C VAL A 132 0.56 21.24 0.41
N ILE A 133 0.42 19.94 0.64
CA ILE A 133 -0.47 19.07 -0.13
C ILE A 133 -1.62 18.65 0.79
N PRO A 134 -2.83 19.19 0.61
CA PRO A 134 -3.99 18.81 1.40
C PRO A 134 -4.27 17.30 1.36
N GLY A 135 -4.85 16.79 2.42
CA GLY A 135 -5.35 15.42 2.51
C GLY A 135 -6.81 15.39 2.98
N VAL A 136 -7.47 14.25 2.78
CA VAL A 136 -8.83 14.08 3.29
C VAL A 136 -8.77 13.96 4.81
N THR A 137 -9.33 14.95 5.51
CA THR A 137 -9.36 14.95 6.98
C THR A 137 -10.27 13.84 7.53
N SER A 138 -9.85 13.20 8.62
CA SER A 138 -10.66 12.20 9.34
C SER A 138 -11.98 12.79 9.87
N ALA A 139 -12.04 14.10 10.11
CA ALA A 139 -13.26 14.77 10.55
C ALA A 139 -14.45 14.57 9.60
N VAL A 140 -14.18 14.46 8.30
CA VAL A 140 -15.19 14.25 7.27
C VAL A 140 -15.24 12.79 6.84
N ALA A 141 -14.08 12.17 6.64
CA ALA A 141 -14.04 10.83 6.07
C ALA A 141 -14.48 9.74 7.04
N ALA A 142 -14.12 9.83 8.33
CA ALA A 142 -14.57 8.84 9.31
C ALA A 142 -16.12 8.88 9.45
N ALA A 143 -16.70 10.08 9.43
CA ALA A 143 -18.14 10.26 9.43
C ALA A 143 -18.80 9.59 8.21
N ALA A 144 -18.30 9.85 7.00
CA ALA A 144 -18.82 9.29 5.76
C ALA A 144 -18.76 7.75 5.75
N TYR A 145 -17.66 7.17 6.22
CA TYR A 145 -17.49 5.72 6.33
C TYR A 145 -18.33 5.09 7.44
N ALA A 146 -18.71 5.86 8.45
CA ALA A 146 -19.68 5.43 9.46
C ALA A 146 -21.14 5.63 8.99
N GLY A 147 -21.39 6.09 7.77
CA GLY A 147 -22.74 6.38 7.26
C GLY A 147 -23.38 7.61 7.92
N ILE A 148 -22.55 8.59 8.34
CA ILE A 148 -23.01 9.81 8.99
C ILE A 148 -22.60 11.01 8.13
N PRO A 149 -23.51 11.63 7.37
CA PRO A 149 -23.21 12.86 6.65
C PRO A 149 -23.03 14.02 7.64
N VAL A 150 -21.89 14.72 7.58
CA VAL A 150 -21.62 15.85 8.50
C VAL A 150 -22.49 17.08 8.22
N THR A 151 -23.14 17.16 7.06
CA THR A 151 -24.17 18.15 6.71
C THR A 151 -25.35 17.43 6.04
N HIS A 152 -26.57 17.92 6.28
CA HIS A 152 -27.77 17.37 5.66
C HIS A 152 -28.87 18.44 5.60
N ARG A 153 -29.55 18.57 4.46
CA ARG A 153 -30.53 19.65 4.24
C ARG A 153 -31.58 19.74 5.37
N GLU A 154 -32.05 18.60 5.87
CA GLU A 154 -33.11 18.54 6.89
C GLU A 154 -32.59 18.60 8.32
N HIS A 155 -31.30 18.29 8.55
CA HIS A 155 -30.75 18.20 9.90
C HIS A 155 -29.84 19.38 10.25
N THR A 156 -28.97 19.82 9.31
CA THR A 156 -27.98 20.85 9.61
C THR A 156 -27.32 21.45 8.37
N SER A 157 -27.15 22.77 8.39
CA SER A 157 -26.41 23.53 7.38
C SER A 157 -25.05 24.03 7.88
N GLN A 158 -24.66 23.64 9.11
CA GLN A 158 -23.42 24.09 9.74
C GLN A 158 -22.58 22.92 10.19
N LEU A 159 -21.25 23.05 10.08
CA LEU A 159 -20.27 22.12 10.57
C LEU A 159 -19.21 22.86 11.35
N THR A 160 -18.98 22.45 12.59
CA THR A 160 -17.91 22.94 13.44
C THR A 160 -16.93 21.82 13.70
N ILE A 161 -15.64 22.01 13.39
CA ILE A 161 -14.58 21.06 13.71
C ILE A 161 -13.72 21.66 14.81
N PHE A 162 -13.51 20.92 15.89
CA PHE A 162 -12.73 21.37 17.04
C PHE A 162 -11.87 20.25 17.62
N THR A 163 -10.91 20.60 18.48
CA THR A 163 -10.05 19.63 19.17
C THR A 163 -10.52 19.40 20.59
N GLY A 164 -10.54 18.14 21.03
CA GLY A 164 -10.79 17.80 22.45
C GLY A 164 -9.51 17.79 23.29
N HIS A 165 -8.33 17.98 22.65
CA HIS A 165 -7.04 18.00 23.33
C HIS A 165 -6.36 19.35 23.06
N GLU A 166 -6.37 20.19 24.07
CA GLU A 166 -5.65 21.47 24.07
C GLU A 166 -4.29 21.31 24.74
N ASP A 167 -3.44 22.31 24.56
CA ASP A 167 -2.14 22.39 25.22
C ASP A 167 -2.35 22.38 26.75
N PRO A 168 -1.86 21.36 27.48
CA PRO A 168 -2.06 21.28 28.93
C PRO A 168 -1.36 22.40 29.72
N THR A 169 -0.47 23.16 29.08
CA THR A 169 0.21 24.31 29.71
C THR A 169 -0.62 25.58 29.68
N LYS A 170 -1.73 25.62 28.93
CA LYS A 170 -2.63 26.76 28.91
C LYS A 170 -3.45 26.82 30.21
N PRO A 171 -3.51 27.97 30.88
CA PRO A 171 -4.25 28.13 32.13
C PRO A 171 -5.76 28.03 31.96
N GLU A 172 -6.27 28.34 30.75
CA GLU A 172 -7.69 28.32 30.42
C GLU A 172 -7.93 27.62 29.08
N THR A 173 -9.11 27.01 28.94
CA THR A 173 -9.55 26.42 27.68
C THR A 173 -9.80 27.50 26.63
N SER A 174 -9.37 27.24 25.40
CA SER A 174 -9.69 28.11 24.24
C SER A 174 -11.06 27.74 23.63
N LEU A 175 -11.73 26.70 24.12
CA LEU A 175 -13.04 26.28 23.61
C LEU A 175 -14.14 27.10 24.24
N ASP A 176 -14.92 27.79 23.41
CA ASP A 176 -16.15 28.44 23.81
C ASP A 176 -17.28 27.42 23.88
N TYR A 177 -17.46 26.83 25.08
CA TYR A 177 -18.49 25.83 25.31
C TYR A 177 -19.92 26.38 25.18
N ASP A 178 -20.11 27.68 25.44
CA ASP A 178 -21.40 28.35 25.29
C ASP A 178 -21.79 28.39 23.81
N GLN A 179 -20.86 28.83 22.97
CA GLN A 179 -21.06 28.84 21.51
C GLN A 179 -21.22 27.41 20.95
N LEU A 180 -20.39 26.47 21.40
CA LEU A 180 -20.48 25.06 20.94
C LEU A 180 -21.81 24.43 21.33
N ALA A 181 -22.31 24.65 22.55
CA ALA A 181 -23.55 24.07 23.03
C ALA A 181 -24.78 24.64 22.29
N ARG A 182 -24.80 25.97 22.07
CA ARG A 182 -25.93 26.66 21.41
C ARG A 182 -25.94 26.52 19.88
N ASN A 183 -24.81 26.19 19.26
CA ASN A 183 -24.75 25.98 17.83
C ASN A 183 -25.58 24.75 17.43
N PRO A 184 -26.63 24.89 16.57
CA PRO A 184 -27.48 23.78 16.15
C PRO A 184 -26.80 22.85 15.14
N GLY A 185 -25.63 23.26 14.60
CA GLY A 185 -24.90 22.50 13.60
C GLY A 185 -24.26 21.22 14.10
N THR A 186 -23.84 20.38 13.18
CA THR A 186 -23.01 19.23 13.50
C THR A 186 -21.66 19.68 14.05
N LYS A 187 -21.22 19.03 15.10
CA LYS A 187 -19.90 19.27 15.70
C LYS A 187 -19.07 17.99 15.55
N VAL A 188 -17.82 18.15 15.08
CA VAL A 188 -16.87 17.05 14.94
C VAL A 188 -15.64 17.34 15.78
N MET A 189 -15.39 16.46 16.72
CA MET A 189 -14.26 16.59 17.65
C MET A 189 -13.16 15.59 17.27
N LEU A 190 -11.96 16.12 17.16
CA LEU A 190 -10.74 15.34 17.00
C LEU A 190 -9.98 15.26 18.34
N MET A 191 -9.22 14.18 18.57
CA MET A 191 -8.31 14.01 19.72
C MET A 191 -8.96 14.15 21.10
N GLY A 192 -10.25 13.81 21.26
CA GLY A 192 -10.98 14.09 22.50
C GLY A 192 -11.60 12.85 23.18
N VAL A 193 -11.32 11.62 22.73
CA VAL A 193 -12.01 10.44 23.28
C VAL A 193 -11.76 10.23 24.78
N GLU A 194 -10.56 10.50 25.26
CA GLU A 194 -10.19 10.37 26.69
C GLU A 194 -10.87 11.42 27.58
N ARG A 195 -11.32 12.54 26.98
CA ARG A 195 -11.99 13.65 27.65
C ARG A 195 -13.48 13.73 27.34
N ILE A 196 -14.04 12.71 26.67
CA ILE A 196 -15.42 12.75 26.18
C ILE A 196 -16.44 13.02 27.32
N GLY A 197 -16.21 12.47 28.50
CA GLY A 197 -17.08 12.69 29.65
C GLY A 197 -17.09 14.17 30.10
N VAL A 198 -15.91 14.76 30.24
CA VAL A 198 -15.78 16.19 30.61
C VAL A 198 -16.41 17.07 29.54
N ILE A 199 -16.16 16.79 28.26
CA ILE A 199 -16.68 17.59 27.15
C ILE A 199 -18.21 17.48 27.08
N ALA A 200 -18.77 16.28 27.26
CA ALA A 200 -20.21 16.07 27.29
C ALA A 200 -20.87 16.83 28.46
N GLU A 201 -20.28 16.77 29.64
CA GLU A 201 -20.74 17.52 30.82
C GLU A 201 -20.72 19.03 30.59
N GLN A 202 -19.61 19.56 30.04
CA GLN A 202 -19.50 20.99 29.74
C GLN A 202 -20.52 21.43 28.69
N LEU A 203 -20.72 20.67 27.63
CA LEU A 203 -21.75 20.97 26.63
C LEU A 203 -23.15 21.00 27.24
N MET A 204 -23.51 20.03 28.10
CA MET A 204 -24.81 20.04 28.79
C MET A 204 -24.95 21.21 29.77
N LYS A 205 -23.90 21.51 30.53
CA LYS A 205 -23.87 22.66 31.45
C LYS A 205 -24.12 23.99 30.74
N HIS A 206 -23.66 24.11 29.50
CA HIS A 206 -23.85 25.29 28.64
C HIS A 206 -25.10 25.21 27.74
N GLY A 207 -26.00 24.25 28.00
CA GLY A 207 -27.35 24.22 27.39
C GLY A 207 -27.51 23.28 26.20
N ALA A 208 -26.54 22.40 25.91
CA ALA A 208 -26.78 21.35 24.94
C ALA A 208 -27.80 20.33 25.45
N ARG A 209 -28.65 19.82 24.57
CA ARG A 209 -29.65 18.81 24.92
C ARG A 209 -28.97 17.53 25.39
N ALA A 210 -29.44 16.94 26.50
CA ALA A 210 -28.93 15.68 27.04
C ALA A 210 -29.09 14.50 26.05
N ASP A 211 -30.17 14.52 25.27
CA ASP A 211 -30.50 13.50 24.25
C ASP A 211 -29.81 13.72 22.89
N LEU A 212 -28.96 14.77 22.74
CA LEU A 212 -28.23 15.02 21.52
C LEU A 212 -27.44 13.78 21.09
N ARG A 213 -27.61 13.37 19.84
CA ARG A 213 -26.95 12.18 19.32
C ARG A 213 -25.44 12.36 19.21
N VAL A 214 -24.70 11.31 19.62
CA VAL A 214 -23.24 11.29 19.56
C VAL A 214 -22.78 9.97 18.94
N ALA A 215 -21.78 10.01 18.07
CA ALA A 215 -21.08 8.83 17.58
C ALA A 215 -19.57 9.02 17.67
N LEU A 216 -18.87 8.00 18.16
CA LEU A 216 -17.41 7.93 18.11
C LEU A 216 -16.99 6.90 17.07
N ILE A 217 -16.06 7.27 16.21
CA ILE A 217 -15.52 6.40 15.16
C ILE A 217 -14.02 6.25 15.39
N ARG A 218 -13.59 5.03 15.68
CA ARG A 218 -12.20 4.64 15.87
C ARG A 218 -11.68 3.97 14.62
N TRP A 219 -10.42 4.24 14.23
CA TRP A 219 -9.79 3.68 13.04
C TRP A 219 -10.65 3.84 11.78
N GLY A 220 -11.35 4.96 11.67
CA GLY A 220 -12.26 5.25 10.57
C GLY A 220 -11.62 5.01 9.21
N THR A 221 -12.43 4.59 8.23
CA THR A 221 -12.06 4.27 6.85
C THR A 221 -11.21 3.00 6.65
N THR A 222 -10.98 2.24 7.69
CA THR A 222 -10.23 0.98 7.62
C THR A 222 -11.10 -0.23 7.95
N GLY A 223 -10.72 -1.43 7.53
CA GLY A 223 -11.45 -2.66 7.86
C GLY A 223 -11.56 -2.97 9.35
N ARG A 224 -10.82 -2.26 10.21
CA ARG A 224 -10.90 -2.35 11.68
C ARG A 224 -11.71 -1.21 12.31
N GLN A 225 -12.45 -0.43 11.52
CA GLN A 225 -13.30 0.64 12.04
C GLN A 225 -14.24 0.12 13.14
N GLN A 226 -14.39 0.92 14.17
CA GLN A 226 -15.34 0.67 15.27
C GLN A 226 -16.17 1.92 15.45
N THR A 227 -17.48 1.77 15.49
CA THR A 227 -18.40 2.88 15.72
C THR A 227 -19.23 2.63 16.97
N LEU A 228 -19.18 3.58 17.91
CA LEU A 228 -19.97 3.59 19.12
C LEU A 228 -20.94 4.76 19.09
N ALA A 229 -22.24 4.50 19.19
CA ALA A 229 -23.27 5.53 19.15
C ALA A 229 -24.07 5.61 20.47
N GLY A 230 -24.45 6.83 20.84
CA GLY A 230 -25.20 7.09 22.05
C GLY A 230 -25.85 8.47 22.02
N ARG A 231 -26.12 8.97 23.23
CA ARG A 231 -26.58 10.32 23.52
C ARG A 231 -25.53 11.05 24.35
N LEU A 232 -25.63 12.35 24.40
CA LEU A 232 -24.68 13.18 25.12
C LEU A 232 -24.61 12.82 26.62
N ASP A 233 -25.75 12.44 27.22
CA ASP A 233 -25.85 12.05 28.63
C ASP A 233 -25.36 10.61 28.94
N ASP A 234 -25.24 9.73 27.92
CA ASP A 234 -24.84 8.33 28.13
C ASP A 234 -23.52 7.94 27.49
N ILE A 235 -22.98 8.79 26.60
CA ILE A 235 -21.84 8.42 25.78
C ILE A 235 -20.57 8.13 26.59
N ALA A 236 -20.34 8.87 27.68
CA ALA A 236 -19.18 8.66 28.55
C ALA A 236 -19.16 7.25 29.15
N GLY A 237 -20.28 6.82 29.73
CA GLY A 237 -20.44 5.48 30.30
C GLY A 237 -20.30 4.38 29.22
N LYS A 238 -20.81 4.61 28.02
CA LYS A 238 -20.65 3.67 26.91
C LYS A 238 -19.20 3.54 26.45
N VAL A 239 -18.46 4.64 26.40
CA VAL A 239 -17.02 4.64 26.03
C VAL A 239 -16.23 3.86 27.07
N GLU A 240 -16.49 4.06 28.36
CA GLU A 240 -15.86 3.34 29.46
C GLU A 240 -16.17 1.84 29.40
N ALA A 241 -17.47 1.50 29.34
CA ALA A 241 -17.93 0.11 29.28
C ALA A 241 -17.38 -0.67 28.08
N ALA A 242 -17.24 -0.02 26.92
CA ALA A 242 -16.68 -0.61 25.70
C ALA A 242 -15.14 -0.61 25.68
N GLY A 243 -14.47 0.00 26.63
CA GLY A 243 -13.01 0.21 26.58
C GLY A 243 -12.56 0.95 25.33
N PHE A 244 -13.37 1.89 24.84
CA PHE A 244 -13.14 2.57 23.56
C PHE A 244 -12.01 3.60 23.69
N LYS A 245 -10.99 3.50 22.84
CA LYS A 245 -9.73 4.26 22.98
C LYS A 245 -9.40 5.08 21.74
N ALA A 246 -8.48 6.02 21.89
CA ALA A 246 -7.85 6.74 20.76
C ALA A 246 -7.16 5.76 19.75
N PRO A 247 -6.96 6.16 18.50
CA PRO A 247 -7.45 7.41 17.90
C PRO A 247 -8.93 7.31 17.49
N ALA A 248 -9.71 8.35 17.75
CA ALA A 248 -11.12 8.39 17.37
C ALA A 248 -11.58 9.82 17.04
N VAL A 249 -12.64 9.88 16.23
CA VAL A 249 -13.39 11.10 15.91
C VAL A 249 -14.73 11.01 16.59
N ALA A 250 -15.20 12.07 17.25
CA ALA A 250 -16.55 12.14 17.81
C ALA A 250 -17.42 13.12 17.01
N ILE A 251 -18.64 12.71 16.71
CA ILE A 251 -19.64 13.49 15.98
C ILE A 251 -20.83 13.75 16.89
N PHE A 252 -21.21 15.00 17.05
CA PHE A 252 -22.35 15.44 17.84
C PHE A 252 -23.38 16.09 16.91
N GLY A 253 -24.59 15.56 16.86
CA GLY A 253 -25.66 16.09 16.04
C GLY A 253 -26.67 15.04 15.63
N ASP A 254 -27.88 15.49 15.28
CA ASP A 254 -28.98 14.61 14.89
C ASP A 254 -28.71 13.85 13.57
N VAL A 255 -27.72 14.27 12.76
CA VAL A 255 -27.22 13.53 11.59
C VAL A 255 -26.72 12.11 11.93
N VAL A 256 -26.37 11.84 13.20
CA VAL A 256 -25.97 10.52 13.67
C VAL A 256 -27.11 9.49 13.49
N THR A 257 -28.37 9.92 13.56
CA THR A 257 -29.54 9.05 13.36
C THR A 257 -29.57 8.44 11.96
N LEU A 258 -29.03 9.12 10.95
CA LEU A 258 -29.01 8.68 9.56
C LEU A 258 -28.15 7.44 9.34
N ARG A 259 -27.23 7.16 10.26
CA ARG A 259 -26.36 5.98 10.19
C ARG A 259 -27.14 4.67 10.06
N SER A 260 -28.29 4.54 10.71
CA SER A 260 -29.11 3.32 10.61
C SER A 260 -29.50 2.94 9.18
N SER A 261 -29.62 3.94 8.29
CA SER A 261 -29.99 3.77 6.88
C SER A 261 -28.80 3.89 5.93
N LEU A 262 -27.71 4.55 6.37
CA LEU A 262 -26.57 4.89 5.50
C LEU A 262 -25.29 4.12 5.82
N ASN A 263 -25.33 3.10 6.67
CA ASN A 263 -24.16 2.31 7.05
C ASN A 263 -23.72 1.36 5.92
N TRP A 264 -23.07 1.91 4.92
CA TRP A 264 -22.64 1.18 3.73
C TRP A 264 -21.31 0.46 3.88
N PHE A 265 -20.41 0.98 4.74
CA PHE A 265 -19.04 0.45 4.85
C PHE A 265 -18.96 -0.73 5.82
N GLU A 266 -19.56 -0.60 7.00
CA GLU A 266 -19.52 -1.68 8.01
C GLU A 266 -20.50 -2.84 7.68
N SER A 267 -21.38 -2.66 6.68
CA SER A 267 -22.22 -3.72 6.13
C SER A 267 -21.54 -4.57 5.05
N ARG A 268 -20.31 -4.24 4.69
CA ARG A 268 -19.56 -4.98 3.67
C ARG A 268 -19.25 -6.41 4.12
N PRO A 269 -19.19 -7.38 3.19
CA PRO A 269 -19.09 -8.81 3.48
C PRO A 269 -17.94 -9.21 4.40
N LEU A 270 -16.78 -8.62 4.21
CA LEU A 270 -15.56 -8.94 4.95
C LEU A 270 -15.20 -7.87 5.99
N PHE A 271 -16.14 -6.95 6.29
CA PHE A 271 -15.88 -5.93 7.30
C PHE A 271 -15.50 -6.55 8.65
N GLY A 272 -14.45 -6.03 9.26
CA GLY A 272 -13.92 -6.53 10.53
C GLY A 272 -13.11 -7.83 10.43
N LYS A 273 -12.96 -8.42 9.23
CA LYS A 273 -12.11 -9.59 9.02
C LYS A 273 -10.67 -9.19 8.74
N ARG A 274 -9.73 -9.72 9.51
CA ARG A 274 -8.28 -9.52 9.33
C ARG A 274 -7.72 -10.61 8.44
N ILE A 275 -7.25 -10.23 7.26
CA ILE A 275 -6.79 -11.19 6.25
C ILE A 275 -5.34 -10.91 5.87
N VAL A 276 -4.49 -11.92 6.02
CA VAL A 276 -3.08 -11.89 5.60
C VAL A 276 -2.96 -12.25 4.14
N VAL A 277 -2.28 -11.41 3.35
CA VAL A 277 -1.91 -11.64 1.96
C VAL A 277 -0.40 -11.86 1.87
N THR A 278 0.02 -13.05 1.43
CA THR A 278 1.43 -13.50 1.45
C THR A 278 2.20 -13.27 0.15
N ARG A 279 1.59 -12.61 -0.85
CA ARG A 279 2.20 -12.37 -2.16
C ARG A 279 3.32 -11.33 -2.11
N THR A 280 4.20 -11.36 -3.15
CA THR A 280 5.19 -10.30 -3.36
C THR A 280 4.53 -8.92 -3.43
N ARG A 281 5.24 -7.87 -3.03
CA ARG A 281 4.72 -6.48 -3.02
C ARG A 281 4.11 -6.04 -4.35
N LYS A 282 4.72 -6.40 -5.49
CA LYS A 282 4.19 -6.08 -6.82
C LYS A 282 2.87 -6.81 -7.16
N GLN A 283 2.69 -8.01 -6.64
CA GLN A 283 1.55 -8.88 -6.99
C GLN A 283 0.42 -8.86 -5.95
N ALA A 284 0.68 -8.38 -4.72
CA ALA A 284 -0.31 -8.32 -3.65
C ALA A 284 -1.47 -7.37 -3.98
N GLY A 285 -1.21 -6.30 -4.72
CA GLY A 285 -2.15 -5.19 -4.93
C GLY A 285 -3.53 -5.61 -5.41
N ALA A 286 -3.64 -6.51 -6.39
CA ALA A 286 -4.94 -6.94 -6.94
C ALA A 286 -5.80 -7.73 -5.93
N LEU A 287 -5.20 -8.64 -5.15
CA LEU A 287 -5.90 -9.40 -4.11
C LEU A 287 -6.25 -8.49 -2.94
N SER A 288 -5.29 -7.73 -2.46
CA SER A 288 -5.47 -6.80 -1.33
C SER A 288 -6.54 -5.75 -1.61
N SER A 289 -6.56 -5.17 -2.82
CA SER A 289 -7.57 -4.18 -3.22
C SER A 289 -8.97 -4.77 -3.16
N ARG A 290 -9.19 -5.95 -3.78
CA ARG A 290 -10.51 -6.60 -3.78
C ARG A 290 -10.97 -7.01 -2.38
N LEU A 291 -10.07 -7.49 -1.52
CA LEU A 291 -10.42 -7.81 -0.13
C LEU A 291 -10.80 -6.55 0.66
N ARG A 292 -10.08 -5.43 0.46
CA ARG A 292 -10.44 -4.12 1.06
C ARG A 292 -11.74 -3.56 0.52
N GLU A 293 -12.02 -3.72 -0.77
CA GLU A 293 -13.31 -3.34 -1.37
C GLU A 293 -14.49 -4.08 -0.71
N LEU A 294 -14.27 -5.29 -0.22
CA LEU A 294 -15.23 -6.05 0.58
C LEU A 294 -15.18 -5.73 2.08
N GLY A 295 -14.39 -4.77 2.52
CA GLY A 295 -14.31 -4.28 3.88
C GLY A 295 -13.25 -4.95 4.77
N ALA A 296 -12.42 -5.86 4.25
CA ALA A 296 -11.40 -6.53 5.04
C ALA A 296 -10.30 -5.58 5.53
N ASP A 297 -9.77 -5.87 6.71
CA ASP A 297 -8.51 -5.33 7.22
C ASP A 297 -7.35 -6.21 6.72
N VAL A 298 -6.63 -5.73 5.71
CA VAL A 298 -5.65 -6.55 5.00
C VAL A 298 -4.24 -6.28 5.50
N PHE A 299 -3.54 -7.34 5.89
CA PHE A 299 -2.11 -7.35 6.21
C PHE A 299 -1.32 -7.91 5.02
N GLU A 300 -0.55 -7.08 4.36
CA GLU A 300 0.37 -7.56 3.34
C GLU A 300 1.70 -7.97 3.99
N ILE A 301 1.89 -9.28 4.12
CA ILE A 301 3.13 -9.88 4.63
C ILE A 301 3.82 -10.58 3.45
N PRO A 302 4.60 -9.83 2.64
CA PRO A 302 5.32 -10.44 1.54
C PRO A 302 6.36 -11.42 2.11
N THR A 303 6.35 -12.64 1.60
CA THR A 303 7.27 -13.70 2.08
C THR A 303 8.57 -13.73 1.28
N ILE A 304 8.55 -13.15 0.09
CA ILE A 304 9.68 -13.08 -0.83
C ILE A 304 9.77 -11.72 -1.50
N ARG A 305 10.98 -11.36 -1.90
CA ARG A 305 11.24 -10.26 -2.83
C ARG A 305 12.00 -10.76 -4.06
N ILE A 306 11.77 -10.10 -5.16
CA ILE A 306 12.46 -10.37 -6.41
C ILE A 306 13.67 -9.42 -6.48
N GLU A 307 14.84 -9.99 -6.69
CA GLU A 307 16.09 -9.27 -6.87
C GLU A 307 16.70 -9.55 -8.25
N PRO A 308 17.59 -8.67 -8.75
CA PRO A 308 18.37 -8.97 -9.94
C PRO A 308 19.13 -10.30 -9.79
N PRO A 309 19.45 -10.97 -10.89
CA PRO A 309 20.25 -12.19 -10.86
C PRO A 309 21.66 -11.91 -10.31
N THR A 310 22.36 -12.96 -9.89
CA THR A 310 23.72 -12.85 -9.35
C THR A 310 24.68 -12.32 -10.41
N ASP A 311 24.57 -12.80 -11.65
CA ASP A 311 25.34 -12.29 -12.81
C ASP A 311 24.47 -11.45 -13.73
N LEU A 312 24.40 -10.16 -13.42
CA LEU A 312 23.67 -9.19 -14.24
C LEU A 312 24.33 -8.94 -15.60
N ARG A 313 25.65 -9.18 -15.74
CA ARG A 313 26.39 -8.98 -16.99
C ARG A 313 26.06 -10.08 -17.98
N GLU A 314 26.10 -11.31 -17.55
CA GLU A 314 25.70 -12.48 -18.35
C GLU A 314 24.25 -12.33 -18.80
N PHE A 315 23.34 -12.00 -17.88
CA PHE A 315 21.93 -11.77 -18.20
C PHE A 315 21.77 -10.64 -19.25
N ALA A 316 22.43 -9.51 -19.07
CA ALA A 316 22.36 -8.39 -20.02
C ALA A 316 22.94 -8.75 -21.40
N GLN A 317 23.97 -9.63 -21.46
CA GLN A 317 24.52 -10.14 -22.72
C GLN A 317 23.51 -11.01 -23.45
N LEU A 318 22.87 -11.98 -22.75
CA LEU A 318 21.83 -12.82 -23.33
C LEU A 318 20.62 -12.01 -23.83
N VAL A 319 20.22 -10.98 -23.09
CA VAL A 319 19.15 -10.05 -23.52
C VAL A 319 19.57 -9.27 -24.77
N ARG A 320 20.83 -8.81 -24.87
CA ARG A 320 21.37 -8.13 -26.06
C ARG A 320 21.31 -9.03 -27.27
N ASP A 321 21.65 -10.30 -27.11
CA ASP A 321 21.76 -11.26 -28.20
C ASP A 321 20.42 -11.95 -28.50
N ALA A 322 19.32 -11.51 -27.88
CA ALA A 322 17.99 -12.16 -28.00
C ALA A 322 17.51 -12.31 -29.45
N HIS A 323 17.85 -11.34 -30.32
CA HIS A 323 17.50 -11.38 -31.73
C HIS A 323 18.19 -12.52 -32.55
N THR A 324 19.15 -13.23 -31.94
CA THR A 324 19.85 -14.36 -32.56
C THR A 324 19.22 -15.71 -32.25
N TYR A 325 18.17 -15.73 -31.41
CA TYR A 325 17.45 -16.96 -31.06
C TYR A 325 16.22 -17.15 -31.95
N ASP A 326 15.83 -18.39 -32.12
CA ASP A 326 14.59 -18.77 -32.80
C ASP A 326 13.39 -18.62 -31.86
N TRP A 327 13.60 -18.91 -30.57
CA TRP A 327 12.58 -18.82 -29.54
C TRP A 327 13.06 -18.13 -28.26
N LEU A 328 12.16 -17.33 -27.69
CA LEU A 328 12.28 -16.75 -26.36
C LEU A 328 11.16 -17.31 -25.48
N VAL A 329 11.53 -18.06 -24.43
CA VAL A 329 10.60 -18.73 -23.53
C VAL A 329 10.55 -18.00 -22.20
N PHE A 330 9.38 -17.53 -21.82
CA PHE A 330 9.12 -16.94 -20.51
C PHE A 330 8.40 -17.90 -19.59
N THR A 331 9.00 -18.20 -18.45
CA THR A 331 8.41 -19.09 -17.46
C THR A 331 7.55 -18.40 -16.42
N SER A 332 7.62 -17.06 -16.31
CA SER A 332 6.87 -16.27 -15.32
C SER A 332 6.73 -14.80 -15.73
N PRO A 333 5.73 -14.07 -15.20
CA PRO A 333 5.60 -12.64 -15.38
C PRO A 333 6.84 -11.85 -14.92
N ASN A 334 7.50 -12.28 -13.82
CA ASN A 334 8.73 -11.64 -13.33
C ASN A 334 9.89 -11.78 -14.33
N GLY A 335 9.96 -12.91 -15.03
CA GLY A 335 10.94 -13.13 -16.10
C GLY A 335 10.71 -12.18 -17.28
N VAL A 336 9.45 -11.94 -17.65
CA VAL A 336 9.08 -10.96 -18.68
C VAL A 336 9.51 -9.55 -18.24
N ASP A 337 9.16 -9.15 -17.01
CA ASP A 337 9.53 -7.84 -16.47
C ASP A 337 11.05 -7.62 -16.49
N ALA A 338 11.81 -8.55 -15.90
CA ALA A 338 13.26 -8.43 -15.81
C ALA A 338 13.93 -8.37 -17.18
N PHE A 339 13.43 -9.17 -18.14
CA PHE A 339 13.92 -9.19 -19.50
C PHE A 339 13.67 -7.85 -20.19
N PHE A 340 12.44 -7.34 -20.23
CA PHE A 340 12.11 -6.12 -20.94
C PHE A 340 12.62 -4.86 -20.22
N ASP A 341 12.68 -4.85 -18.89
CA ASP A 341 13.36 -3.78 -18.12
C ASP A 341 14.84 -3.66 -18.49
N THR A 342 15.50 -4.79 -18.80
CA THR A 342 16.90 -4.80 -19.25
C THR A 342 17.00 -4.50 -20.74
N PHE A 343 16.12 -5.07 -21.55
CA PHE A 343 16.07 -4.85 -22.99
C PHE A 343 15.92 -3.37 -23.34
N PHE A 344 14.98 -2.65 -22.72
CA PHE A 344 14.76 -1.23 -22.99
C PHE A 344 15.82 -0.29 -22.36
N LYS A 345 16.73 -0.80 -21.55
CA LYS A 345 17.97 -0.09 -21.18
C LYS A 345 19.03 -0.20 -22.25
N ILE A 346 19.03 -1.29 -23.02
CA ILE A 346 19.98 -1.56 -24.10
C ILE A 346 19.47 -0.97 -25.42
N TYR A 347 18.20 -1.22 -25.72
CA TYR A 347 17.53 -0.84 -26.96
C TYR A 347 16.44 0.19 -26.74
N LYS A 348 16.18 1.03 -27.74
CA LYS A 348 15.12 2.05 -27.67
C LYS A 348 13.80 1.59 -28.29
N ASP A 349 13.80 0.48 -29.02
CA ASP A 349 12.68 0.02 -29.82
C ASP A 349 12.48 -1.49 -29.67
N ALA A 350 11.23 -1.93 -29.47
CA ALA A 350 10.90 -3.35 -29.36
C ALA A 350 11.24 -4.16 -30.63
N ARG A 351 11.33 -3.50 -31.80
CA ARG A 351 11.70 -4.14 -33.07
C ARG A 351 13.12 -4.73 -33.06
N GLU A 352 13.98 -4.25 -32.16
CA GLU A 352 15.34 -4.78 -31.99
C GLU A 352 15.37 -6.23 -31.46
N ILE A 353 14.20 -6.74 -30.95
CA ILE A 353 14.06 -8.16 -30.60
C ILE A 353 14.10 -9.08 -31.83
N GLY A 354 13.93 -8.53 -33.02
CA GLY A 354 13.94 -9.26 -34.28
C GLY A 354 12.70 -10.10 -34.51
N GLY A 355 12.88 -11.19 -35.29
CA GLY A 355 11.80 -12.15 -35.60
C GLY A 355 11.69 -13.32 -34.66
N VAL A 356 12.21 -13.22 -33.43
CA VAL A 356 12.17 -14.28 -32.43
C VAL A 356 10.71 -14.64 -32.07
N ARG A 357 10.39 -15.94 -32.07
CA ARG A 357 9.08 -16.44 -31.60
C ARG A 357 9.03 -16.48 -30.08
N ILE A 358 7.87 -16.20 -29.49
CA ILE A 358 7.72 -16.07 -28.05
C ILE A 358 6.80 -17.16 -27.51
N ALA A 359 7.32 -17.94 -26.55
CA ALA A 359 6.54 -18.89 -25.77
C ALA A 359 6.35 -18.39 -24.34
N ALA A 360 5.13 -18.55 -23.79
CA ALA A 360 4.81 -18.13 -22.43
C ALA A 360 4.13 -19.26 -21.67
N ILE A 361 4.69 -19.62 -20.49
CA ILE A 361 4.10 -20.63 -19.62
C ILE A 361 2.99 -19.96 -18.78
N GLY A 362 1.75 -20.25 -19.15
CA GLY A 362 0.58 -19.79 -18.43
C GLY A 362 0.04 -18.41 -18.83
N PRO A 363 -1.25 -18.19 -18.55
CA PRO A 363 -2.00 -17.03 -19.02
C PRO A 363 -1.49 -15.70 -18.45
N ALA A 364 -1.02 -15.66 -17.21
CA ALA A 364 -0.48 -14.46 -16.59
C ALA A 364 0.83 -14.01 -17.25
N THR A 365 1.69 -14.98 -17.63
CA THR A 365 2.94 -14.72 -18.37
C THR A 365 2.63 -14.22 -19.77
N ALA A 366 1.70 -14.86 -20.47
CA ALA A 366 1.25 -14.46 -21.79
C ALA A 366 0.62 -13.04 -21.78
N ALA A 367 -0.20 -12.74 -20.80
CA ALA A 367 -0.76 -11.41 -20.62
C ALA A 367 0.34 -10.36 -20.43
N ARG A 368 1.37 -10.67 -19.63
CA ARG A 368 2.49 -9.77 -19.38
C ARG A 368 3.35 -9.51 -20.62
N VAL A 369 3.53 -10.52 -21.50
CA VAL A 369 4.16 -10.35 -22.82
C VAL A 369 3.32 -9.42 -23.71
N ARG A 370 2.01 -9.62 -23.75
CA ARG A 370 1.10 -8.76 -24.55
C ARG A 370 1.08 -7.30 -24.08
N GLU A 371 1.31 -7.05 -22.80
CA GLU A 371 1.50 -5.67 -22.27
C GLU A 371 2.74 -4.99 -22.85
N GLN A 372 3.77 -5.75 -23.26
CA GLN A 372 4.93 -5.26 -24.01
C GLN A 372 4.63 -5.04 -25.50
N ARG A 373 3.38 -5.18 -25.94
CA ARG A 373 2.93 -5.06 -27.33
C ARG A 373 3.48 -6.14 -28.26
N LEU A 374 3.81 -7.30 -27.72
CA LEU A 374 4.30 -8.46 -28.46
C LEU A 374 3.28 -9.58 -28.48
N GLY A 375 3.28 -10.39 -29.55
CA GLY A 375 2.49 -11.62 -29.66
C GLY A 375 3.07 -12.73 -28.80
N VAL A 376 2.25 -13.76 -28.54
CA VAL A 376 2.70 -15.01 -27.95
C VAL A 376 2.36 -16.10 -28.97
N ASP A 377 3.40 -16.76 -29.49
CA ASP A 377 3.29 -17.78 -30.54
C ASP A 377 2.93 -19.17 -29.98
N LEU A 378 3.38 -19.47 -28.75
CA LEU A 378 3.12 -20.74 -28.09
C LEU A 378 2.73 -20.53 -26.62
N GLN A 379 1.57 -21.08 -26.26
CA GLN A 379 1.11 -21.14 -24.88
C GLN A 379 0.52 -22.54 -24.64
N PRO A 380 1.10 -23.35 -23.71
CA PRO A 380 0.57 -24.68 -23.41
C PRO A 380 -0.78 -24.62 -22.69
N GLU A 381 -1.56 -25.69 -22.76
CA GLU A 381 -2.84 -25.80 -22.04
C GLU A 381 -2.66 -26.01 -20.54
N GLU A 382 -1.61 -26.75 -20.15
CA GLU A 382 -1.21 -26.99 -18.77
C GLU A 382 0.09 -26.19 -18.47
N PHE A 383 0.19 -25.63 -17.26
CA PHE A 383 1.25 -24.67 -16.91
C PHE A 383 2.45 -25.31 -16.21
N VAL A 384 2.86 -26.48 -16.72
CA VAL A 384 4.00 -27.27 -16.22
C VAL A 384 5.05 -27.44 -17.33
N ALA A 385 6.31 -27.68 -16.94
CA ALA A 385 7.43 -27.78 -17.88
C ALA A 385 7.19 -28.87 -18.96
N GLU A 386 6.62 -29.99 -18.56
CA GLU A 386 6.33 -31.13 -19.43
C GLU A 386 5.30 -30.79 -20.51
N ALA A 387 4.30 -29.99 -20.18
CA ALA A 387 3.29 -29.54 -21.16
C ALA A 387 3.88 -28.53 -22.17
N VAL A 388 4.85 -27.70 -21.76
CA VAL A 388 5.59 -26.83 -22.66
C VAL A 388 6.37 -27.64 -23.67
N VAL A 389 7.08 -28.69 -23.23
CA VAL A 389 7.84 -29.59 -24.11
C VAL A 389 6.91 -30.25 -25.13
N LYS A 390 5.79 -30.81 -24.69
CA LYS A 390 4.78 -31.40 -25.59
C LYS A 390 4.20 -30.39 -26.58
N ALA A 391 4.03 -29.14 -26.17
CA ALA A 391 3.53 -28.10 -27.06
C ALA A 391 4.56 -27.75 -28.15
N PHE A 392 5.85 -27.70 -27.81
CA PHE A 392 6.92 -27.55 -28.79
C PHE A 392 7.01 -28.71 -29.78
N GLU A 393 6.94 -29.96 -29.30
CA GLU A 393 6.96 -31.14 -30.17
C GLU A 393 5.82 -31.16 -31.20
N LYS A 394 4.66 -30.59 -30.85
CA LYS A 394 3.53 -30.46 -31.79
C LYS A 394 3.72 -29.33 -32.80
N GLU A 395 4.42 -28.26 -32.41
CA GLU A 395 4.55 -27.05 -33.19
C GLU A 395 5.64 -27.16 -34.28
N CYS A 396 6.81 -27.75 -33.93
CA CYS A 396 7.96 -27.84 -34.86
C CYS A 396 9.00 -28.85 -34.38
N SER A 397 9.89 -29.29 -35.33
CA SER A 397 11.13 -29.96 -34.92
C SER A 397 12.03 -28.97 -34.17
N LEU A 398 12.65 -29.44 -33.09
CA LEU A 398 13.54 -28.64 -32.26
C LEU A 398 15.02 -28.75 -32.65
N ASP A 399 15.35 -29.60 -33.62
CA ASP A 399 16.73 -29.82 -34.04
C ASP A 399 17.44 -28.52 -34.44
N ASN A 400 18.53 -28.23 -33.74
CA ASN A 400 19.38 -27.07 -33.93
C ASN A 400 18.70 -25.70 -33.72
N LEU A 401 17.46 -25.64 -33.23
CA LEU A 401 16.82 -24.38 -32.84
C LEU A 401 17.50 -23.79 -31.61
N ARG A 402 17.80 -22.50 -31.67
CA ARG A 402 18.35 -21.75 -30.52
C ARG A 402 17.20 -21.22 -29.66
N ILE A 403 17.17 -21.63 -28.40
CA ILE A 403 16.11 -21.28 -27.46
C ILE A 403 16.71 -20.54 -26.27
N LEU A 404 16.25 -19.32 -26.02
CA LEU A 404 16.57 -18.56 -24.82
C LEU A 404 15.43 -18.70 -23.80
N ILE A 405 15.74 -19.21 -22.60
CA ILE A 405 14.74 -19.36 -21.51
C ILE A 405 14.98 -18.30 -20.44
N ALA A 406 14.08 -17.33 -20.32
CA ALA A 406 14.09 -16.34 -19.24
C ALA A 406 13.31 -16.86 -18.02
N ARG A 407 14.04 -17.13 -16.91
CA ARG A 407 13.45 -17.76 -15.71
C ARG A 407 14.09 -17.30 -14.41
N ALA A 408 13.55 -17.74 -13.26
CA ALA A 408 14.21 -17.56 -11.98
C ALA A 408 15.54 -18.31 -11.92
N GLN A 409 16.53 -17.75 -11.25
CA GLN A 409 17.85 -18.38 -11.08
C GLN A 409 17.77 -19.74 -10.40
N GLU A 410 16.86 -19.89 -9.43
CA GLU A 410 16.67 -21.14 -8.65
C GLU A 410 15.64 -22.12 -9.25
N ALA A 411 15.23 -21.90 -10.52
CA ALA A 411 14.25 -22.80 -11.15
C ALA A 411 14.85 -24.18 -11.48
N ARG A 412 13.99 -25.20 -11.52
CA ARG A 412 14.37 -26.59 -11.85
C ARG A 412 14.82 -26.70 -13.31
N ASP A 413 15.81 -27.56 -13.58
CA ASP A 413 16.39 -27.73 -14.93
C ASP A 413 15.60 -28.68 -15.86
N VAL A 414 14.36 -29.04 -15.51
CA VAL A 414 13.55 -29.95 -16.30
C VAL A 414 13.33 -29.41 -17.72
N LEU A 415 12.86 -28.18 -17.88
CA LEU A 415 12.55 -27.62 -19.19
C LEU A 415 13.80 -27.46 -20.08
N PRO A 416 14.92 -26.86 -19.63
CA PRO A 416 16.14 -26.81 -20.44
C PRO A 416 16.64 -28.19 -20.85
N SER A 417 16.67 -29.15 -19.93
CA SER A 417 17.17 -30.50 -20.17
C SER A 417 16.35 -31.23 -21.22
N GLU A 418 15.01 -31.15 -21.14
CA GLU A 418 14.13 -31.84 -22.08
C GLU A 418 14.19 -31.22 -23.49
N LEU A 419 14.24 -29.87 -23.60
CA LEU A 419 14.39 -29.22 -24.89
C LEU A 419 15.74 -29.55 -25.53
N THR A 420 16.82 -29.60 -24.74
CA THR A 420 18.14 -30.05 -25.21
C THR A 420 18.13 -31.50 -25.67
N ARG A 421 17.44 -32.39 -24.92
CA ARG A 421 17.27 -33.80 -25.31
C ARG A 421 16.55 -33.95 -26.67
N LEU A 422 15.67 -33.00 -27.01
CA LEU A 422 14.95 -32.95 -28.28
C LEU A 422 15.74 -32.24 -29.39
N GLY A 423 17.02 -31.95 -29.20
CA GLY A 423 17.93 -31.41 -30.20
C GLY A 423 18.08 -29.87 -30.22
N ALA A 424 17.43 -29.15 -29.33
CA ALA A 424 17.57 -27.70 -29.23
C ALA A 424 18.91 -27.26 -28.61
N ILE A 425 19.40 -26.10 -29.01
CA ILE A 425 20.51 -25.38 -28.39
C ILE A 425 19.91 -24.40 -27.39
N VAL A 426 20.01 -24.71 -26.08
CA VAL A 426 19.29 -23.97 -25.05
C VAL A 426 20.25 -23.15 -24.21
N ASP A 427 20.00 -21.83 -24.18
CA ASP A 427 20.61 -20.92 -23.25
C ASP A 427 19.61 -20.50 -22.16
N VAL A 428 20.07 -20.43 -20.91
CA VAL A 428 19.25 -20.08 -19.75
C VAL A 428 19.63 -18.72 -19.24
N ALA A 429 18.73 -17.75 -19.42
CA ALA A 429 18.84 -16.43 -18.83
C ALA A 429 18.26 -16.44 -17.41
N ALA A 430 19.13 -16.44 -16.39
CA ALA A 430 18.74 -16.17 -15.03
C ALA A 430 18.26 -14.71 -14.95
N ALA A 431 16.96 -14.49 -15.06
CA ALA A 431 16.38 -13.15 -15.19
C ALA A 431 16.23 -12.46 -13.82
N TYR A 432 16.02 -13.23 -12.77
CA TYR A 432 15.85 -12.75 -11.41
C TYR A 432 16.14 -13.88 -10.41
N ARG A 433 16.34 -13.51 -9.16
CA ARG A 433 16.37 -14.45 -8.02
C ARG A 433 15.27 -14.12 -7.02
N THR A 434 14.81 -15.15 -6.34
CA THR A 434 13.81 -15.05 -5.28
C THR A 434 14.53 -15.17 -3.94
N VAL A 435 14.44 -14.12 -3.11
CA VAL A 435 15.04 -14.11 -1.77
C VAL A 435 13.96 -13.92 -0.71
N PRO A 436 14.16 -14.44 0.52
CA PRO A 436 13.24 -14.17 1.61
C PRO A 436 13.10 -12.68 1.87
N GLU A 437 11.87 -12.20 2.11
CA GLU A 437 11.63 -10.83 2.52
C GLU A 437 11.81 -10.72 4.04
N THR A 438 12.75 -9.91 4.47
CA THR A 438 13.06 -9.67 5.88
C THR A 438 12.67 -8.26 6.34
N ASP A 439 12.27 -7.39 5.40
CA ASP A 439 11.96 -5.99 5.67
C ASP A 439 10.46 -5.80 5.94
N ASP A 440 10.12 -5.44 7.18
CA ASP A 440 8.75 -5.11 7.63
C ASP A 440 8.54 -3.59 7.69
N ARG A 441 8.83 -2.87 6.61
CA ARG A 441 8.62 -1.40 6.55
C ARG A 441 7.19 -0.98 6.87
N SER A 442 6.21 -1.83 6.56
CA SER A 442 4.81 -1.56 6.85
C SER A 442 4.41 -1.85 8.30
N GLY A 443 5.24 -2.54 9.07
CA GLY A 443 4.90 -3.03 10.41
C GLY A 443 3.82 -4.12 10.40
N ALA A 444 3.53 -4.73 9.25
CA ALA A 444 2.48 -5.73 9.11
C ALA A 444 2.78 -7.00 9.90
N ILE A 445 4.04 -7.43 9.94
CA ILE A 445 4.48 -8.60 10.74
C ILE A 445 4.34 -8.30 12.25
N ALA A 446 4.77 -7.11 12.68
CA ALA A 446 4.64 -6.71 14.09
C ALA A 446 3.17 -6.67 14.49
N ARG A 447 2.32 -6.06 13.67
CA ARG A 447 0.88 -5.97 13.89
C ARG A 447 0.22 -7.35 13.89
N PHE A 448 0.61 -8.24 12.97
CA PHE A 448 0.11 -9.63 12.92
C PHE A 448 0.45 -10.40 14.20
N ARG A 449 1.66 -10.23 14.76
CA ARG A 449 2.05 -10.87 16.02
C ARG A 449 1.25 -10.36 17.21
N GLU A 450 0.87 -9.08 17.21
CA GLU A 450 0.14 -8.43 18.30
C GLU A 450 -1.37 -8.68 18.22
N GLU A 451 -1.96 -8.55 17.04
CA GLU A 451 -3.41 -8.55 16.82
C GLU A 451 -3.93 -9.91 16.30
N GLY A 452 -3.06 -10.76 15.72
CA GLY A 452 -3.45 -11.98 14.99
C GLY A 452 -4.18 -11.68 13.68
N ALA A 453 -4.71 -12.71 13.03
CA ALA A 453 -5.57 -12.61 11.85
C ALA A 453 -6.65 -13.67 11.86
N ASP A 454 -7.74 -13.43 11.12
CA ASP A 454 -8.83 -14.39 10.96
C ASP A 454 -8.48 -15.41 9.86
N MET A 455 -7.70 -14.98 8.84
CA MET A 455 -7.32 -15.84 7.71
C MET A 455 -5.97 -15.48 7.11
N VAL A 456 -5.23 -16.47 6.60
CA VAL A 456 -4.03 -16.32 5.76
C VAL A 456 -4.31 -16.89 4.38
N THR A 457 -3.91 -16.15 3.32
CA THR A 457 -4.13 -16.55 1.93
C THR A 457 -2.84 -16.98 1.26
N PHE A 458 -2.89 -18.08 0.51
CA PHE A 458 -1.77 -18.62 -0.25
C PHE A 458 -2.15 -18.73 -1.74
N THR A 459 -1.33 -18.12 -2.59
CA THR A 459 -1.59 -18.03 -4.03
C THR A 459 -0.58 -18.81 -4.87
N SER A 460 0.33 -19.55 -4.23
CA SER A 460 1.25 -20.51 -4.83
C SER A 460 1.90 -21.36 -3.75
N SER A 461 2.47 -22.52 -4.13
CA SER A 461 3.26 -23.38 -3.24
C SER A 461 4.38 -22.61 -2.55
N SER A 462 5.13 -21.81 -3.29
CA SER A 462 6.24 -21.03 -2.76
C SER A 462 5.81 -19.98 -1.72
N THR A 463 4.59 -19.42 -1.84
CA THR A 463 4.09 -18.49 -0.80
C THR A 463 3.79 -19.22 0.52
N ALA A 464 3.34 -20.46 0.48
CA ALA A 464 3.11 -21.26 1.68
C ALA A 464 4.44 -21.68 2.33
N GLU A 465 5.39 -22.20 1.53
CA GLU A 465 6.72 -22.60 2.00
C GLU A 465 7.46 -21.44 2.67
N ASN A 466 7.51 -20.28 2.01
CA ASN A 466 8.21 -19.10 2.52
C ASN A 466 7.51 -18.48 3.74
N PHE A 467 6.18 -18.53 3.80
CA PHE A 467 5.45 -18.06 4.97
C PHE A 467 5.79 -18.91 6.21
N MET A 468 5.86 -20.25 6.06
CA MET A 468 6.27 -21.15 7.14
C MET A 468 7.71 -20.89 7.59
N ALA A 469 8.60 -20.50 6.67
CA ALA A 469 9.97 -20.13 7.00
C ALA A 469 10.08 -18.87 7.88
N LEU A 470 9.08 -17.96 7.86
CA LEU A 470 9.02 -16.79 8.75
C LEU A 470 8.72 -17.16 10.22
N LYS A 471 8.32 -18.41 10.50
CA LYS A 471 8.00 -18.91 11.85
C LYS A 471 7.03 -17.99 12.61
N LEU A 472 6.05 -17.45 11.90
CA LEU A 472 4.99 -16.64 12.49
C LEU A 472 3.99 -17.54 13.23
N PRO A 473 3.34 -17.03 14.30
CA PRO A 473 2.34 -17.79 15.03
C PRO A 473 1.13 -18.09 14.12
N LEU A 474 0.70 -19.38 14.10
CA LEU A 474 -0.49 -19.83 13.42
C LEU A 474 -1.46 -20.45 14.44
N PRO A 475 -2.25 -19.62 15.14
CA PRO A 475 -3.22 -20.13 16.11
C PRO A 475 -4.21 -21.10 15.45
N PRO A 476 -4.70 -22.13 16.16
CA PRO A 476 -5.62 -23.13 15.61
C PRO A 476 -6.94 -22.57 15.05
N GLU A 477 -7.39 -21.43 15.56
CA GLU A 477 -8.59 -20.72 15.12
C GLU A 477 -8.39 -19.97 13.81
N MET A 478 -7.15 -19.60 13.45
CA MET A 478 -6.85 -18.89 12.22
C MET A 478 -7.07 -19.80 11.02
N LYS A 479 -7.81 -19.31 10.04
CA LYS A 479 -8.16 -20.04 8.82
C LYS A 479 -7.11 -19.86 7.74
N THR A 480 -7.10 -20.77 6.78
CA THR A 480 -6.22 -20.69 5.63
C THR A 480 -7.01 -20.80 4.33
N ALA A 481 -6.62 -20.03 3.33
CA ALA A 481 -7.21 -20.04 2.00
C ALA A 481 -6.16 -20.30 0.92
N SER A 482 -6.48 -21.21 0.00
CA SER A 482 -5.65 -21.62 -1.14
C SER A 482 -6.28 -21.20 -2.45
N ILE A 483 -5.44 -20.78 -3.40
CA ILE A 483 -5.88 -20.42 -4.75
C ILE A 483 -6.26 -21.66 -5.60
N GLY A 484 -5.86 -22.86 -5.20
CA GLY A 484 -6.16 -24.08 -5.96
C GLY A 484 -5.38 -25.31 -5.49
N PRO A 485 -5.62 -26.48 -6.11
CA PRO A 485 -5.22 -27.79 -5.61
C PRO A 485 -3.70 -27.95 -5.42
N ILE A 486 -2.88 -27.48 -6.35
CA ILE A 486 -1.40 -27.59 -6.24
C ILE A 486 -0.89 -26.86 -5.00
N THR A 487 -1.43 -25.68 -4.72
CA THR A 487 -1.09 -24.92 -3.50
C THR A 487 -1.63 -25.63 -2.26
N SER A 488 -2.84 -26.18 -2.33
CA SER A 488 -3.45 -26.94 -1.24
C SER A 488 -2.64 -28.18 -0.88
N ASP A 489 -2.13 -28.92 -1.86
CA ASP A 489 -1.31 -30.11 -1.62
C ASP A 489 0.02 -29.74 -0.95
N THR A 490 0.64 -28.65 -1.39
CA THR A 490 1.83 -28.12 -0.71
C THR A 490 1.52 -27.71 0.74
N MET A 491 0.41 -27.02 0.97
CA MET A 491 -0.02 -26.61 2.32
C MET A 491 -0.21 -27.84 3.22
N ARG A 492 -0.88 -28.89 2.73
CA ARG A 492 -1.05 -30.16 3.47
C ARG A 492 0.29 -30.83 3.77
N GLY A 493 1.21 -30.85 2.81
CA GLY A 493 2.58 -31.36 2.98
C GLY A 493 3.38 -30.59 4.04
N LEU A 494 3.09 -29.32 4.23
CA LEU A 494 3.67 -28.47 5.27
C LEU A 494 2.95 -28.55 6.64
N GLY A 495 1.92 -29.40 6.75
CA GLY A 495 1.11 -29.55 7.97
C GLY A 495 0.07 -28.44 8.17
N LEU A 496 -0.18 -27.61 7.15
CA LEU A 496 -1.24 -26.60 7.18
C LEU A 496 -2.59 -27.22 6.81
N ARG A 497 -3.65 -26.77 7.50
CA ARG A 497 -5.03 -27.06 7.07
C ARG A 497 -5.33 -26.26 5.80
N VAL A 498 -6.29 -26.72 5.04
CA VAL A 498 -6.90 -25.96 3.94
C VAL A 498 -8.38 -25.79 4.28
N ASP A 499 -8.71 -24.63 4.86
CA ASP A 499 -10.10 -24.34 5.24
C ASP A 499 -10.92 -23.87 4.04
N VAL A 500 -10.27 -23.17 3.10
CA VAL A 500 -10.88 -22.66 1.86
C VAL A 500 -9.98 -22.98 0.67
N GLU A 501 -10.56 -23.55 -0.39
CA GLU A 501 -9.91 -23.69 -1.69
C GLU A 501 -10.78 -23.04 -2.76
N ALA A 502 -10.19 -22.20 -3.61
CA ALA A 502 -10.92 -21.55 -4.69
C ALA A 502 -11.33 -22.58 -5.75
N VAL A 503 -12.57 -22.48 -6.24
CA VAL A 503 -13.08 -23.32 -7.34
C VAL A 503 -12.49 -22.87 -8.68
N ARG A 504 -12.35 -21.55 -8.85
CA ARG A 504 -11.67 -20.94 -9.98
C ARG A 504 -10.28 -20.46 -9.52
N TYR A 505 -9.22 -20.98 -10.15
CA TYR A 505 -7.82 -20.83 -9.70
C TYR A 505 -7.23 -19.46 -10.08
N ASP A 506 -7.97 -18.39 -9.81
CA ASP A 506 -7.60 -17.01 -10.05
C ASP A 506 -7.90 -16.12 -8.82
N ILE A 507 -7.45 -14.87 -8.86
CA ILE A 507 -7.68 -13.92 -7.76
C ILE A 507 -9.17 -13.67 -7.51
N PRO A 508 -10.02 -13.42 -8.54
CA PRO A 508 -11.46 -13.32 -8.32
C PRO A 508 -12.07 -14.53 -7.64
N GLY A 509 -11.74 -15.76 -8.09
CA GLY A 509 -12.25 -16.99 -7.51
C GLY A 509 -11.80 -17.20 -6.05
N LEU A 510 -10.58 -16.82 -5.70
CA LEU A 510 -10.11 -16.87 -4.31
C LEU A 510 -10.90 -15.88 -3.44
N VAL A 511 -11.14 -14.66 -3.91
CA VAL A 511 -11.93 -13.64 -3.18
C VAL A 511 -13.37 -14.12 -2.98
N GLU A 512 -14.00 -14.69 -4.00
CA GLU A 512 -15.35 -15.28 -3.93
C GLU A 512 -15.41 -16.40 -2.89
N ALA A 513 -14.43 -17.31 -2.90
CA ALA A 513 -14.35 -18.41 -1.93
C ALA A 513 -14.19 -17.90 -0.49
N ILE A 514 -13.35 -16.89 -0.28
CA ILE A 514 -13.16 -16.25 1.04
C ILE A 514 -14.46 -15.58 1.51
N ALA A 515 -15.11 -14.81 0.65
CA ALA A 515 -16.38 -14.14 0.98
C ALA A 515 -17.48 -15.16 1.33
N GLY A 516 -17.59 -16.23 0.53
CA GLY A 516 -18.52 -17.34 0.79
C GLY A 516 -18.26 -18.05 2.12
N TYR A 517 -17.00 -18.25 2.47
CA TYR A 517 -16.62 -18.88 3.74
C TYR A 517 -17.08 -18.09 4.97
N PHE A 518 -16.99 -16.77 4.92
CA PHE A 518 -17.45 -15.90 6.02
C PHE A 518 -18.97 -15.63 6.00
N GLY A 519 -19.74 -16.34 5.18
CA GLY A 519 -21.19 -16.38 5.25
C GLY A 519 -21.92 -15.33 4.41
N VAL A 520 -21.25 -14.77 3.41
CA VAL A 520 -21.87 -13.83 2.49
C VAL A 520 -21.85 -14.40 1.08
N ALA A 521 -23.04 -14.67 0.53
CA ALA A 521 -23.15 -14.96 -0.90
C ALA A 521 -22.50 -13.82 -1.69
N PRO A 522 -21.72 -14.10 -2.76
CA PRO A 522 -21.21 -13.07 -3.64
C PRO A 522 -22.40 -12.27 -4.16
N GLY A 523 -22.55 -11.05 -3.66
CA GLY A 523 -23.65 -10.16 -4.02
C GLY A 523 -23.58 -9.82 -5.50
N GLY A 524 -24.73 -9.78 -6.14
CA GLY A 524 -24.92 -9.34 -7.50
C GLY A 524 -24.62 -7.85 -7.71
#